data_8a2026831f958f62a72c6cf14d3fcfb8
#
_entry.id   8a2026831f958f62a72c6cf14d3fcfb8
#
_cell.length_a   1.000
_cell.length_b   1.000
_cell.length_c   1.000
_cell.angle_alpha   90.00
_cell.angle_beta   90.00
_cell.angle_gamma   90.00
#
_symmetry.space_group_name_H-M   'P 1'
#
loop_
_entity.id
_entity.type
_entity.pdbx_description
1 polymer ?
#
loop_
_entity_poly.entity_id
_entity_poly.type
_entity_poly.pdbx_seq_one_letter_code
_entity_poly.pdbx_strand_id
1 'polypeptide(L)'
;MLTNKYYKDKPDMFKNTSLNELTTYSYLHGGIDFTDKRNRLARGLTLDNKDNVILVGFEKFFCENQLDDREEYSNEFINKYTRFYHSDNNYYTCVEKLDGTMIILGVYQDELICSTTSSIISEHSVIAKTYFDKLPIKNDIKKYLQTRQSCFVFEYISKFNKIAVDYNIDIDMVLLAEISKTDFSRMEIANEFNFTRPKIYKLTYSEIKDIQKNSVNFEGFVIENEYSNLIKVKTDWWYENHNIFDLLNSKRYTRNVLTQIVNAILDNTIDDLLSLENGNECYKKANKVGKVYNIYLDIVNTGLELYSKYNNNKDFFANEKNANFYMRYIDYILNGKTILTSKIVNDIANILNVE
;
A
#
# COMPACT_ATOMS: atom_id res chain seq x y z
N MET A 1 19.25 9.54 4.46
CA MET A 1 19.47 9.40 3.01
C MET A 1 18.78 8.13 2.56
N LEU A 2 18.12 8.12 1.40
CA LEU A 2 17.54 6.93 0.79
C LEU A 2 18.66 6.19 0.05
N THR A 3 18.89 4.92 0.36
CA THR A 3 19.92 4.12 -0.31
C THR A 3 19.44 2.69 -0.51
N ASN A 4 19.88 2.04 -1.57
CA ASN A 4 19.63 0.62 -1.81
C ASN A 4 20.08 -0.22 -0.60
N LYS A 5 21.21 0.14 0.01
CA LYS A 5 21.72 -0.55 1.20
C LYS A 5 20.73 -0.50 2.36
N TYR A 6 20.13 0.69 2.64
CA TYR A 6 19.17 0.83 3.76
C TYR A 6 18.02 -0.16 3.68
N TYR A 7 17.48 -0.39 2.48
CA TYR A 7 16.35 -1.28 2.27
C TYR A 7 16.75 -2.74 2.12
N LYS A 8 17.87 -3.02 1.44
CA LYS A 8 18.35 -4.40 1.22
C LYS A 8 18.88 -5.06 2.50
N ASP A 9 19.40 -4.26 3.44
CA ASP A 9 19.87 -4.77 4.74
C ASP A 9 18.71 -5.14 5.70
N LYS A 10 17.44 -4.91 5.28
CA LYS A 10 16.22 -5.16 6.09
C LYS A 10 15.18 -5.94 5.29
N PRO A 11 15.48 -7.17 4.86
CA PRO A 11 14.61 -7.96 3.99
C PRO A 11 13.31 -8.41 4.69
N ASP A 12 13.29 -8.43 6.02
CA ASP A 12 12.14 -8.65 6.88
C ASP A 12 11.16 -7.46 6.90
N MET A 13 11.64 -6.26 6.55
CA MET A 13 10.84 -5.03 6.52
C MET A 13 10.44 -4.63 5.10
N PHE A 14 11.24 -4.97 4.09
CA PHE A 14 11.04 -4.47 2.73
C PHE A 14 11.11 -5.58 1.68
N LYS A 15 10.08 -5.63 0.85
CA LYS A 15 10.11 -6.36 -0.42
C LYS A 15 10.72 -5.48 -1.48
N ASN A 16 11.44 -6.09 -2.42
CA ASN A 16 11.95 -5.38 -3.59
C ASN A 16 11.68 -6.14 -4.89
N THR A 17 11.58 -5.37 -5.98
CA THR A 17 11.54 -5.90 -7.34
C THR A 17 12.55 -5.14 -8.18
N SER A 18 13.32 -5.85 -8.99
CA SER A 18 14.36 -5.24 -9.81
C SER A 18 14.09 -5.41 -11.30
N LEU A 19 14.41 -4.39 -12.06
CA LEU A 19 14.42 -4.39 -13.51
C LEU A 19 15.68 -3.65 -13.98
N ASN A 20 16.63 -4.38 -14.61
CA ASN A 20 17.93 -3.84 -14.97
C ASN A 20 18.64 -3.20 -13.76
N GLU A 21 18.99 -1.91 -13.87
CA GLU A 21 19.67 -1.13 -12.82
C GLU A 21 18.70 -0.52 -11.78
N LEU A 22 17.39 -0.72 -11.94
CA LEU A 22 16.37 -0.16 -11.08
C LEU A 22 15.90 -1.17 -10.04
N THR A 23 15.73 -0.72 -8.81
CA THR A 23 15.14 -1.51 -7.73
C THR A 23 14.00 -0.72 -7.09
N THR A 24 12.80 -1.29 -7.11
CA THR A 24 11.61 -0.76 -6.46
C THR A 24 11.43 -1.39 -5.10
N TYR A 25 11.20 -0.57 -4.08
CA TYR A 25 10.99 -0.98 -2.70
C TYR A 25 9.54 -0.76 -2.27
N SER A 26 9.01 -1.75 -1.55
CA SER A 26 7.76 -1.63 -0.81
C SER A 26 7.94 -2.21 0.60
N TYR A 27 7.33 -1.56 1.58
CA TYR A 27 7.36 -2.09 2.93
C TYR A 27 6.49 -3.36 3.01
N LEU A 28 6.94 -4.29 3.86
CA LEU A 28 6.14 -5.42 4.31
C LEU A 28 5.37 -4.98 5.56
N HIS A 29 4.14 -5.48 5.72
CA HIS A 29 3.37 -5.19 6.91
C HIS A 29 3.92 -5.97 8.11
N GLY A 30 4.09 -5.30 9.25
CA GLY A 30 4.55 -5.85 10.51
C GLY A 30 5.91 -5.31 10.97
N GLY A 31 5.93 -4.79 12.20
CA GLY A 31 7.16 -4.31 12.83
C GLY A 31 7.84 -3.09 12.18
N ILE A 32 7.18 -2.43 11.22
CA ILE A 32 7.73 -1.24 10.56
C ILE A 32 7.48 -0.02 11.42
N ASP A 33 8.56 0.65 11.77
CA ASP A 33 8.50 1.97 12.40
C ASP A 33 8.19 3.05 11.36
N PHE A 34 6.93 3.47 11.31
CA PHE A 34 6.49 4.56 10.42
C PHE A 34 6.85 5.96 10.92
N THR A 35 7.50 6.13 12.06
CA THR A 35 8.09 7.42 12.45
C THR A 35 9.22 7.80 11.50
N ASP A 36 9.94 6.82 10.98
CA ASP A 36 10.97 7.02 9.95
C ASP A 36 10.33 7.29 8.58
N LYS A 37 10.55 8.49 8.04
CA LYS A 37 10.06 8.89 6.70
C LYS A 37 10.53 7.93 5.60
N ARG A 38 11.73 7.33 5.72
CA ARG A 38 12.24 6.36 4.73
C ARG A 38 11.33 5.15 4.61
N ASN A 39 10.78 4.68 5.73
CA ASN A 39 9.86 3.55 5.77
C ASN A 39 8.51 3.93 5.12
N ARG A 40 8.00 5.14 5.40
CA ARG A 40 6.77 5.62 4.76
C ARG A 40 6.90 5.81 3.25
N LEU A 41 8.10 6.16 2.76
CA LEU A 41 8.37 6.32 1.33
C LEU A 41 8.49 4.99 0.56
N ALA A 42 8.72 3.87 1.25
CA ALA A 42 8.83 2.55 0.61
C ALA A 42 7.46 2.05 0.11
N ARG A 43 6.89 2.76 -0.86
CA ARG A 43 5.64 2.47 -1.56
C ARG A 43 5.80 2.74 -3.06
N GLY A 44 6.55 1.86 -3.73
CA GLY A 44 6.94 2.06 -5.12
C GLY A 44 8.15 2.98 -5.27
N LEU A 45 8.86 3.30 -4.18
CA LEU A 45 10.13 4.01 -4.26
C LEU A 45 11.10 3.21 -5.12
N THR A 46 11.56 3.81 -6.21
CA THR A 46 12.49 3.16 -7.12
C THR A 46 13.81 3.93 -7.14
N LEU A 47 14.89 3.22 -6.87
CA LEU A 47 16.25 3.73 -6.91
C LEU A 47 17.03 3.07 -8.04
N ASP A 48 17.98 3.80 -8.62
CA ASP A 48 18.99 3.20 -9.48
C ASP A 48 20.16 2.59 -8.67
N ASN A 49 21.14 1.99 -9.34
CA ASN A 49 22.30 1.37 -8.69
C ASN A 49 23.26 2.38 -8.02
N LYS A 50 23.05 3.69 -8.24
CA LYS A 50 23.81 4.81 -7.63
C LYS A 50 23.02 5.51 -6.52
N ASP A 51 21.90 4.91 -6.10
CA ASP A 51 20.99 5.47 -5.09
C ASP A 51 20.25 6.76 -5.51
N ASN A 52 20.20 7.09 -6.81
CA ASN A 52 19.36 8.17 -7.27
C ASN A 52 17.90 7.78 -7.22
N VAL A 53 17.04 8.69 -6.78
CA VAL A 53 15.57 8.50 -6.78
C VAL A 53 15.04 8.65 -8.20
N ILE A 54 14.53 7.56 -8.73
CA ILE A 54 13.98 7.51 -10.09
C ILE A 54 12.45 7.66 -10.06
N LEU A 55 11.78 6.87 -9.18
CA LEU A 55 10.35 6.99 -8.93
C LEU A 55 10.08 7.18 -7.45
N VAL A 56 9.16 8.08 -7.13
CA VAL A 56 8.62 8.29 -5.80
C VAL A 56 7.16 8.69 -5.89
N GLY A 57 6.34 8.04 -5.08
CA GLY A 57 4.92 8.35 -4.94
C GLY A 57 4.60 8.97 -3.58
N PHE A 58 3.34 8.86 -3.17
CA PHE A 58 2.93 9.26 -1.84
C PHE A 58 3.68 8.45 -0.77
N GLU A 59 4.17 9.14 0.26
CA GLU A 59 4.50 8.43 1.49
C GLU A 59 3.26 7.74 2.09
N LYS A 60 3.47 6.76 2.97
CA LYS A 60 2.36 6.13 3.70
C LYS A 60 1.58 7.20 4.43
N PHE A 61 0.29 7.27 4.17
CA PHE A 61 -0.68 8.00 4.96
C PHE A 61 -1.77 7.03 5.44
N PHE A 62 -2.41 7.36 6.55
CA PHE A 62 -3.19 6.43 7.35
C PHE A 62 -4.68 6.70 7.23
N CYS A 63 -5.50 5.71 7.59
CA CYS A 63 -6.90 5.97 7.84
C CYS A 63 -7.08 6.74 9.15
N GLU A 64 -8.19 7.45 9.27
CA GLU A 64 -8.58 8.04 10.54
C GLU A 64 -8.58 6.97 11.65
N ASN A 65 -7.97 7.28 12.79
CA ASN A 65 -7.83 6.40 13.96
C ASN A 65 -7.04 5.10 13.75
N GLN A 66 -6.36 4.92 12.63
CA GLN A 66 -5.68 3.66 12.30
C GLN A 66 -4.61 3.23 13.31
N LEU A 67 -4.01 4.18 14.04
CA LEU A 67 -2.89 3.92 14.94
C LEU A 67 -3.29 4.03 16.43
N ASP A 68 -4.56 4.16 16.76
CA ASP A 68 -5.03 4.43 18.13
C ASP A 68 -4.63 3.35 19.15
N ASP A 69 -4.56 2.10 18.71
CA ASP A 69 -4.22 0.96 19.56
C ASP A 69 -2.74 0.52 19.43
N ARG A 70 -1.90 1.37 18.85
CA ARG A 70 -0.49 1.08 18.61
C ARG A 70 0.38 1.77 19.64
N GLU A 71 0.72 1.06 20.72
CA GLU A 71 1.50 1.57 21.85
C GLU A 71 2.92 2.03 21.47
N GLU A 72 3.45 1.53 20.34
CA GLU A 72 4.77 1.91 19.83
C GLU A 72 4.82 3.34 19.27
N TYR A 73 3.66 4.00 19.01
CA TYR A 73 3.61 5.36 18.52
C TYR A 73 3.22 6.36 19.62
N SER A 74 3.91 7.48 19.65
CA SER A 74 3.53 8.58 20.55
C SER A 74 2.18 9.19 20.14
N ASN A 75 1.46 9.75 21.12
CA ASN A 75 0.22 10.49 20.87
C ASN A 75 0.43 11.66 19.88
N GLU A 76 1.60 12.28 19.88
CA GLU A 76 1.94 13.33 18.92
C GLU A 76 1.98 12.78 17.50
N PHE A 77 2.62 11.62 17.28
CA PHE A 77 2.66 10.97 15.98
C PHE A 77 1.25 10.55 15.52
N ILE A 78 0.48 9.91 16.39
CA ILE A 78 -0.90 9.48 16.11
C ILE A 78 -1.73 10.70 15.70
N ASN A 79 -1.76 11.77 16.49
CA ASN A 79 -2.53 12.97 16.17
C ASN A 79 -2.10 13.58 14.84
N LYS A 80 -0.79 13.64 14.59
CA LYS A 80 -0.25 14.22 13.36
C LYS A 80 -0.62 13.44 12.10
N TYR A 81 -0.69 12.11 12.16
CA TYR A 81 -0.79 11.26 10.97
C TYR A 81 -2.11 10.53 10.79
N THR A 82 -2.98 10.47 11.82
CA THR A 82 -4.25 9.74 11.75
C THR A 82 -5.47 10.56 12.12
N ARG A 83 -5.29 11.84 12.46
CA ARG A 83 -6.38 12.69 12.90
C ARG A 83 -6.45 13.98 12.09
N PHE A 84 -7.66 14.50 12.00
CA PHE A 84 -7.93 15.87 11.60
C PHE A 84 -8.91 16.49 12.60
N TYR A 85 -8.90 17.79 12.71
CA TYR A 85 -9.72 18.49 13.70
C TYR A 85 -11.21 18.31 13.39
N HIS A 86 -12.02 17.91 14.39
CA HIS A 86 -13.46 17.68 14.21
C HIS A 86 -14.23 18.97 14.56
N SER A 87 -14.77 19.66 13.57
CA SER A 87 -15.56 20.87 13.77
C SER A 87 -16.55 21.07 12.62
N ASP A 88 -17.79 21.35 12.97
CA ASP A 88 -18.82 21.74 12.00
C ASP A 88 -18.78 23.25 11.66
N ASN A 89 -17.93 24.00 12.36
CA ASN A 89 -17.69 25.41 12.03
C ASN A 89 -16.66 25.60 10.91
N ASN A 90 -15.99 24.53 10.50
CA ASN A 90 -14.95 24.57 9.46
C ASN A 90 -15.32 23.67 8.29
N TYR A 91 -14.94 24.09 7.09
CA TYR A 91 -14.99 23.26 5.89
C TYR A 91 -13.65 22.63 5.62
N TYR A 92 -13.67 21.32 5.33
CA TYR A 92 -12.51 20.54 4.92
C TYR A 92 -12.48 20.40 3.41
N THR A 93 -11.28 20.45 2.85
CA THR A 93 -11.06 20.06 1.46
C THR A 93 -10.96 18.55 1.40
N CYS A 94 -12.01 17.93 0.89
CA CYS A 94 -12.12 16.47 0.76
C CYS A 94 -11.90 16.09 -0.69
N VAL A 95 -10.81 15.44 -0.99
CA VAL A 95 -10.50 14.89 -2.31
C VAL A 95 -11.10 13.50 -2.41
N GLU A 96 -11.86 13.24 -3.48
CA GLU A 96 -12.41 11.90 -3.75
C GLU A 96 -11.30 10.85 -3.71
N LYS A 97 -11.49 9.84 -2.88
CA LYS A 97 -10.59 8.68 -2.87
C LYS A 97 -11.06 7.68 -3.90
N LEU A 98 -10.30 7.54 -4.96
CA LEU A 98 -10.57 6.58 -6.03
C LEU A 98 -10.10 5.19 -5.62
N ASP A 99 -10.90 4.18 -5.97
CA ASP A 99 -10.69 2.77 -5.67
C ASP A 99 -10.07 2.05 -6.87
N GLY A 100 -8.76 2.09 -6.96
CA GLY A 100 -8.02 1.53 -8.08
C GLY A 100 -6.61 1.11 -7.70
N THR A 101 -5.70 1.22 -8.65
CA THR A 101 -4.29 0.90 -8.44
C THR A 101 -3.43 2.15 -8.62
N MET A 102 -2.68 2.52 -7.58
CA MET A 102 -1.74 3.63 -7.65
C MET A 102 -0.62 3.35 -8.66
N ILE A 103 -0.43 4.26 -9.58
CA ILE A 103 0.65 4.26 -10.59
C ILE A 103 1.55 5.47 -10.35
N ILE A 104 2.84 5.23 -10.32
CA ILE A 104 3.87 6.28 -10.27
C ILE A 104 4.51 6.34 -11.66
N LEU A 105 4.45 7.50 -12.28
CA LEU A 105 5.05 7.80 -13.58
C LEU A 105 6.24 8.73 -13.41
N GLY A 106 7.37 8.32 -13.97
CA GLY A 106 8.58 9.15 -14.01
C GLY A 106 9.40 8.90 -15.27
N VAL A 107 10.62 9.42 -15.28
CA VAL A 107 11.53 9.29 -16.42
C VAL A 107 12.85 8.70 -15.97
N TYR A 108 13.34 7.73 -16.74
CA TYR A 108 14.68 7.14 -16.61
C TYR A 108 15.28 6.88 -17.98
N GLN A 109 16.54 7.28 -18.19
CA GLN A 109 17.28 7.13 -19.47
C GLN A 109 16.46 7.60 -20.70
N ASP A 110 15.83 8.76 -20.54
CA ASP A 110 14.98 9.38 -21.57
C ASP A 110 13.71 8.60 -21.96
N GLU A 111 13.28 7.63 -21.14
CA GLU A 111 12.04 6.88 -21.32
C GLU A 111 11.07 7.07 -20.15
N LEU A 112 9.76 7.08 -20.46
CA LEU A 112 8.73 7.00 -19.42
C LEU A 112 8.77 5.62 -18.77
N ILE A 113 8.72 5.60 -17.45
CA ILE A 113 8.64 4.37 -16.67
C ILE A 113 7.51 4.47 -15.65
N CYS A 114 6.89 3.33 -15.37
CA CYS A 114 5.79 3.24 -14.42
C CYS A 114 6.07 2.17 -13.37
N SER A 115 5.65 2.43 -12.13
CA SER A 115 5.56 1.40 -11.10
C SER A 115 4.22 1.48 -10.38
N THR A 116 3.83 0.39 -9.74
CA THR A 116 2.80 0.38 -8.71
C THR A 116 3.44 0.67 -7.35
N THR A 117 2.67 0.61 -6.27
CA THR A 117 3.21 0.71 -4.89
C THR A 117 4.22 -0.38 -4.55
N SER A 118 4.26 -1.48 -5.29
CA SER A 118 5.06 -2.66 -4.96
C SER A 118 6.01 -3.12 -6.06
N SER A 119 5.80 -2.73 -7.32
CA SER A 119 6.56 -3.33 -8.42
C SER A 119 6.59 -2.47 -9.68
N ILE A 120 7.78 -2.39 -10.28
CA ILE A 120 8.01 -1.79 -11.60
C ILE A 120 7.67 -2.77 -12.75
N ILE A 121 7.50 -4.05 -12.44
CA ILE A 121 7.23 -5.11 -13.43
C ILE A 121 5.84 -5.75 -13.26
N SER A 122 4.95 -5.13 -12.49
CA SER A 122 3.58 -5.62 -12.34
C SER A 122 2.78 -5.45 -13.63
N GLU A 123 1.71 -6.23 -13.79
CA GLU A 123 0.79 -6.10 -14.92
C GLU A 123 0.26 -4.67 -15.06
N HIS A 124 -0.16 -4.06 -13.94
CA HIS A 124 -0.67 -2.68 -13.94
C HIS A 124 0.40 -1.64 -14.31
N SER A 125 1.67 -1.86 -13.93
CA SER A 125 2.76 -0.95 -14.36
C SER A 125 3.01 -1.05 -15.88
N VAL A 126 2.89 -2.25 -16.46
CA VAL A 126 3.00 -2.48 -17.91
C VAL A 126 1.82 -1.85 -18.66
N ILE A 127 0.60 -2.03 -18.16
CA ILE A 127 -0.61 -1.41 -18.73
C ILE A 127 -0.46 0.12 -18.71
N ALA A 128 -0.07 0.70 -17.57
CA ALA A 128 0.11 2.13 -17.44
C ALA A 128 1.21 2.65 -18.38
N LYS A 129 2.35 1.99 -18.45
CA LYS A 129 3.42 2.38 -19.39
C LYS A 129 2.91 2.35 -20.83
N THR A 130 2.20 1.32 -21.22
CA THR A 130 1.62 1.20 -22.56
C THR A 130 0.60 2.32 -22.87
N TYR A 131 -0.18 2.72 -21.86
CA TYR A 131 -1.11 3.84 -21.97
C TYR A 131 -0.36 5.16 -22.22
N PHE A 132 0.62 5.50 -21.38
CA PHE A 132 1.38 6.75 -21.51
C PHE A 132 2.25 6.80 -22.76
N ASP A 133 2.80 5.66 -23.20
CA ASP A 133 3.60 5.57 -24.43
C ASP A 133 2.79 5.89 -25.71
N LYS A 134 1.46 5.67 -25.68
CA LYS A 134 0.55 5.96 -26.79
C LYS A 134 0.03 7.40 -26.81
N LEU A 135 0.25 8.17 -25.73
CA LEU A 135 -0.24 9.55 -25.68
C LEU A 135 0.54 10.45 -26.66
N PRO A 136 -0.15 11.29 -27.46
CA PRO A 136 0.52 12.25 -28.32
C PRO A 136 1.45 13.21 -27.57
N ILE A 137 1.13 13.51 -26.30
CA ILE A 137 1.88 14.39 -25.42
C ILE A 137 3.00 13.70 -24.63
N LYS A 138 3.34 12.45 -24.97
CA LYS A 138 4.38 11.65 -24.26
C LYS A 138 5.68 12.42 -24.05
N ASN A 139 6.17 13.07 -25.11
CA ASN A 139 7.45 13.80 -25.04
C ASN A 139 7.36 15.07 -24.18
N ASP A 140 6.20 15.73 -24.16
CA ASP A 140 5.99 16.90 -23.32
C ASP A 140 5.95 16.52 -21.84
N ILE A 141 5.25 15.43 -21.51
CA ILE A 141 5.23 14.87 -20.14
C ILE A 141 6.66 14.52 -19.72
N LYS A 142 7.41 13.85 -20.57
CA LYS A 142 8.81 13.45 -20.30
C LYS A 142 9.68 14.66 -19.99
N LYS A 143 9.65 15.66 -20.86
CA LYS A 143 10.39 16.92 -20.69
C LYS A 143 9.99 17.66 -19.40
N TYR A 144 8.70 17.71 -19.14
CA TYR A 144 8.15 18.35 -17.94
C TYR A 144 8.68 17.70 -16.65
N LEU A 145 8.54 16.37 -16.52
CA LEU A 145 8.98 15.63 -15.33
C LEU A 145 10.50 15.68 -15.14
N GLN A 146 11.28 15.67 -16.23
CA GLN A 146 12.73 15.84 -16.18
C GLN A 146 13.12 17.24 -15.68
N THR A 147 12.48 18.28 -16.20
CA THR A 147 12.77 19.66 -15.81
C THR A 147 12.45 19.93 -14.36
N ARG A 148 11.32 19.40 -13.87
CA ARG A 148 10.85 19.62 -12.50
C ARG A 148 11.45 18.65 -11.48
N GLN A 149 12.20 17.64 -11.94
CA GLN A 149 12.73 16.58 -11.09
C GLN A 149 11.62 15.94 -10.22
N SER A 150 10.53 15.55 -10.86
CA SER A 150 9.31 15.07 -10.20
C SER A 150 8.80 13.76 -10.79
N CYS A 151 7.80 13.20 -10.13
CA CYS A 151 6.99 12.07 -10.59
C CYS A 151 5.52 12.48 -10.55
N PHE A 152 4.73 12.02 -11.52
CA PHE A 152 3.28 12.03 -11.40
C PHE A 152 2.79 10.77 -10.69
N VAL A 153 1.76 10.94 -9.87
CA VAL A 153 1.04 9.84 -9.22
C VAL A 153 -0.38 9.81 -9.73
N PHE A 154 -0.78 8.67 -10.26
CA PHE A 154 -2.12 8.43 -10.80
C PHE A 154 -2.84 7.34 -10.01
N GLU A 155 -4.17 7.33 -10.09
CA GLU A 155 -4.98 6.16 -9.81
C GLU A 155 -5.42 5.55 -11.15
N TYR A 156 -5.06 4.31 -11.39
CA TYR A 156 -5.55 3.50 -12.50
C TYR A 156 -6.90 2.92 -12.11
N ILE A 157 -7.95 3.37 -12.78
CA ILE A 157 -9.31 2.86 -12.61
C ILE A 157 -9.81 2.26 -13.92
N SER A 158 -10.54 1.14 -13.82
CA SER A 158 -11.03 0.41 -14.98
C SER A 158 -12.08 -0.62 -14.54
N LYS A 159 -13.06 -0.90 -15.41
CA LYS A 159 -13.97 -2.04 -15.20
C LYS A 159 -13.25 -3.39 -15.12
N PHE A 160 -12.02 -3.49 -15.65
CA PHE A 160 -11.16 -4.68 -15.57
C PHE A 160 -10.26 -4.69 -14.33
N ASN A 161 -10.20 -3.57 -13.59
CA ASN A 161 -9.48 -3.41 -12.32
C ASN A 161 -10.45 -2.98 -11.23
N LYS A 162 -11.64 -3.60 -11.18
CA LYS A 162 -12.65 -3.32 -10.17
C LYS A 162 -12.23 -3.96 -8.85
N ILE A 163 -12.10 -3.14 -7.80
CA ILE A 163 -11.89 -3.59 -6.42
C ILE A 163 -13.28 -3.67 -5.74
N ALA A 164 -13.84 -2.53 -5.31
CA ALA A 164 -15.22 -2.46 -4.81
C ALA A 164 -16.06 -1.51 -5.67
N VAL A 165 -15.53 -0.31 -5.94
CA VAL A 165 -16.24 0.73 -6.70
C VAL A 165 -16.33 0.37 -8.18
N ASP A 166 -17.52 0.53 -8.77
CA ASP A 166 -17.76 0.32 -10.19
C ASP A 166 -17.75 1.66 -10.95
N TYR A 167 -16.67 1.89 -11.69
CA TYR A 167 -16.54 3.10 -12.51
C TYR A 167 -17.16 2.97 -13.89
N ASN A 168 -17.44 1.74 -14.35
CA ASN A 168 -18.00 1.42 -15.68
C ASN A 168 -17.25 2.10 -16.85
N ILE A 169 -15.94 2.22 -16.73
CA ILE A 169 -15.05 2.78 -17.76
C ILE A 169 -14.00 1.77 -18.18
N ASP A 170 -13.51 1.87 -19.41
CA ASP A 170 -12.50 0.93 -19.91
C ASP A 170 -11.15 1.14 -19.20
N ILE A 171 -10.60 2.34 -19.31
CA ILE A 171 -9.34 2.74 -18.62
C ILE A 171 -9.38 4.24 -18.39
N ASP A 172 -9.01 4.68 -17.18
CA ASP A 172 -8.60 6.05 -16.93
C ASP A 172 -7.39 6.08 -16.01
N MET A 173 -6.50 7.03 -16.25
CA MET A 173 -5.36 7.39 -15.40
C MET A 173 -5.65 8.75 -14.79
N VAL A 174 -6.22 8.73 -13.58
CA VAL A 174 -6.63 9.94 -12.88
C VAL A 174 -5.44 10.51 -12.12
N LEU A 175 -5.00 11.72 -12.47
CA LEU A 175 -3.82 12.35 -11.86
C LEU A 175 -4.16 12.82 -10.44
N LEU A 176 -3.49 12.22 -9.46
CA LEU A 176 -3.66 12.52 -8.03
C LEU A 176 -2.72 13.64 -7.57
N ALA A 177 -1.44 13.52 -7.89
CA ALA A 177 -0.41 14.42 -7.39
C ALA A 177 0.81 14.46 -8.32
N GLU A 178 1.61 15.52 -8.14
CA GLU A 178 3.00 15.58 -8.55
C GLU A 178 3.89 15.56 -7.30
N ILE A 179 4.92 14.72 -7.28
CA ILE A 179 5.81 14.53 -6.13
C ILE A 179 7.24 14.86 -6.54
N SER A 180 7.88 15.74 -5.79
CA SER A 180 9.29 16.09 -5.95
C SER A 180 10.20 14.90 -5.63
N LYS A 181 11.20 14.63 -6.47
CA LYS A 181 12.23 13.61 -6.22
C LYS A 181 13.31 14.07 -5.25
N THR A 182 13.37 15.36 -4.93
CA THR A 182 14.43 15.94 -4.10
C THR A 182 14.07 15.98 -2.62
N ASP A 183 12.86 16.42 -2.28
CA ASP A 183 12.39 16.57 -0.90
C ASP A 183 11.15 15.73 -0.58
N PHE A 184 10.58 15.07 -1.61
CA PHE A 184 9.41 14.20 -1.51
C PHE A 184 8.13 14.94 -1.12
N SER A 185 8.09 16.25 -1.36
CA SER A 185 6.90 17.07 -1.14
C SER A 185 5.91 16.93 -2.29
N ARG A 186 4.64 17.19 -1.99
CA ARG A 186 3.61 17.39 -3.02
C ARG A 186 3.82 18.76 -3.66
N MET A 187 3.91 18.78 -4.97
CA MET A 187 4.08 19.98 -5.76
C MET A 187 2.73 20.47 -6.30
N GLU A 188 2.64 21.76 -6.56
CA GLU A 188 1.53 22.30 -7.34
C GLU A 188 1.61 21.77 -8.78
N ILE A 189 0.52 21.15 -9.24
CA ILE A 189 0.44 20.56 -10.57
C ILE A 189 0.10 21.67 -11.55
N ALA A 190 0.98 21.91 -12.50
CA ALA A 190 0.64 22.69 -13.68
C ALA A 190 -0.41 21.90 -14.50
N ASN A 191 -1.53 22.52 -14.77
CA ASN A 191 -2.66 21.88 -15.50
C ASN A 191 -2.42 21.83 -17.02
N GLU A 192 -1.18 21.52 -17.43
CA GLU A 192 -0.77 21.60 -18.84
C GLU A 192 -1.24 20.39 -19.68
N PHE A 193 -1.61 19.27 -19.04
CA PHE A 193 -1.81 18.00 -19.72
C PHE A 193 -3.28 17.55 -19.78
N ASN A 194 -4.23 18.28 -19.21
CA ASN A 194 -5.66 17.96 -19.16
C ASN A 194 -5.99 16.52 -18.65
N PHE A 195 -5.17 15.98 -17.76
CA PHE A 195 -5.50 14.71 -17.12
C PHE A 195 -6.76 14.84 -16.27
N THR A 196 -7.57 13.79 -16.25
CA THR A 196 -8.67 13.65 -15.30
C THR A 196 -8.14 13.81 -13.87
N ARG A 197 -8.90 14.52 -13.03
CA ARG A 197 -8.57 14.76 -11.62
C ARG A 197 -9.69 14.22 -10.73
N PRO A 198 -9.36 13.76 -9.50
CA PRO A 198 -10.40 13.39 -8.55
C PRO A 198 -11.26 14.61 -8.22
N LYS A 199 -12.54 14.37 -7.90
CA LYS A 199 -13.45 15.43 -7.46
C LYS A 199 -13.01 15.99 -6.13
N ILE A 200 -13.27 17.28 -5.93
CA ILE A 200 -12.95 17.99 -4.69
C ILE A 200 -14.25 18.54 -4.11
N TYR A 201 -14.44 18.30 -2.82
CA TYR A 201 -15.60 18.72 -2.06
C TYR A 201 -15.16 19.66 -0.94
N LYS A 202 -16.07 20.55 -0.53
CA LYS A 202 -15.93 21.37 0.68
C LYS A 202 -17.02 20.95 1.64
N LEU A 203 -16.67 20.22 2.68
CA LEU A 203 -17.61 19.56 3.60
C LEU A 203 -17.26 19.88 5.05
N THR A 204 -18.29 20.02 5.88
CA THR A 204 -18.16 20.05 7.34
C THR A 204 -17.86 18.64 7.88
N TYR A 205 -17.49 18.53 9.15
CA TYR A 205 -17.25 17.23 9.75
C TYR A 205 -18.51 16.34 9.74
N SER A 206 -19.66 16.89 10.10
CA SER A 206 -20.95 16.16 10.07
C SER A 206 -21.31 15.66 8.68
N GLU A 207 -21.11 16.46 7.63
CA GLU A 207 -21.33 16.05 6.24
C GLU A 207 -20.40 14.92 5.81
N ILE A 208 -19.11 14.97 6.22
CA ILE A 208 -18.15 13.88 5.97
C ILE A 208 -18.66 12.59 6.61
N LYS A 209 -19.13 12.64 7.87
CA LYS A 209 -19.63 11.46 8.59
C LYS A 209 -20.94 10.95 8.00
N ASP A 210 -21.81 11.82 7.54
CA ASP A 210 -23.04 11.40 6.85
C ASP A 210 -22.73 10.68 5.54
N ILE A 211 -21.83 11.23 4.71
CA ILE A 211 -21.38 10.59 3.48
C ILE A 211 -20.67 9.26 3.78
N GLN A 212 -19.83 9.21 4.80
CA GLN A 212 -19.15 7.98 5.22
C GLN A 212 -20.13 6.85 5.50
N LYS A 213 -21.24 7.17 6.16
CA LYS A 213 -22.26 6.20 6.58
C LYS A 213 -23.23 5.81 5.46
N ASN A 214 -23.64 6.77 4.62
CA ASN A 214 -24.81 6.62 3.75
C ASN A 214 -24.48 6.51 2.26
N SER A 215 -23.22 6.74 1.85
CA SER A 215 -22.85 6.66 0.43
C SER A 215 -22.79 5.23 -0.08
N VAL A 216 -23.10 5.05 -1.37
CA VAL A 216 -23.03 3.80 -2.10
C VAL A 216 -22.13 3.99 -3.33
N ASN A 217 -21.37 2.94 -3.70
CA ASN A 217 -20.43 2.95 -4.83
C ASN A 217 -19.39 4.08 -4.73
N PHE A 218 -18.86 4.27 -3.53
CA PHE A 218 -17.92 5.34 -3.22
C PHE A 218 -16.91 4.87 -2.16
N GLU A 219 -15.59 5.01 -2.43
CA GLU A 219 -14.58 4.57 -1.47
C GLU A 219 -14.48 5.52 -0.28
N GLY A 220 -14.52 6.83 -0.53
CA GLY A 220 -14.39 7.82 0.53
C GLY A 220 -13.59 9.05 0.10
N PHE A 221 -12.87 9.61 1.06
CA PHE A 221 -12.11 10.84 0.89
C PHE A 221 -10.65 10.70 1.33
N VAL A 222 -9.82 11.55 0.75
CA VAL A 222 -8.51 11.94 1.30
C VAL A 222 -8.63 13.39 1.75
N ILE A 223 -8.32 13.63 3.02
CA ILE A 223 -8.39 14.95 3.67
C ILE A 223 -6.98 15.35 4.09
N GLU A 224 -6.60 16.59 3.83
CA GLU A 224 -5.37 17.17 4.38
C GLU A 224 -5.68 17.78 5.74
N ASN A 225 -4.93 17.36 6.77
CA ASN A 225 -5.11 17.90 8.11
C ASN A 225 -4.26 19.18 8.33
N GLU A 226 -4.37 19.76 9.53
CA GLU A 226 -3.66 20.99 9.93
C GLU A 226 -2.12 20.87 9.90
N TYR A 227 -1.59 19.65 9.86
CA TYR A 227 -0.15 19.36 9.73
C TYR A 227 0.27 19.08 8.28
N SER A 228 -0.60 19.36 7.31
CA SER A 228 -0.40 19.03 5.89
C SER A 228 -0.20 17.54 5.60
N ASN A 229 -0.65 16.67 6.49
CA ASN A 229 -0.66 15.23 6.26
C ASN A 229 -2.00 14.77 5.68
N LEU A 230 -1.95 13.74 4.84
CA LEU A 230 -3.14 13.15 4.24
C LEU A 230 -3.73 12.11 5.17
N ILE A 231 -5.05 12.17 5.35
CA ILE A 231 -5.83 11.20 6.14
C ILE A 231 -6.88 10.58 5.23
N LYS A 232 -7.04 9.24 5.29
CA LYS A 232 -8.08 8.53 4.57
C LYS A 232 -9.33 8.41 5.43
N VAL A 233 -10.48 8.76 4.85
CA VAL A 233 -11.80 8.52 5.43
C VAL A 233 -12.57 7.66 4.43
N LYS A 234 -12.77 6.39 4.76
CA LYS A 234 -13.43 5.41 3.89
C LYS A 234 -14.88 5.23 4.29
N THR A 235 -15.76 4.92 3.33
CA THR A 235 -17.19 4.72 3.58
C THR A 235 -17.48 3.32 4.13
N ASP A 236 -18.57 3.20 4.89
CA ASP A 236 -19.05 1.91 5.40
C ASP A 236 -19.40 0.98 4.23
N TRP A 237 -20.00 1.53 3.17
CA TRP A 237 -20.31 0.79 1.95
C TRP A 237 -19.05 0.16 1.30
N TRP A 238 -17.94 0.92 1.22
CA TRP A 238 -16.69 0.38 0.63
C TRP A 238 -16.17 -0.80 1.44
N TYR A 239 -16.21 -0.68 2.75
CA TYR A 239 -15.81 -1.74 3.64
C TYR A 239 -16.69 -2.99 3.48
N GLU A 240 -18.01 -2.82 3.35
CA GLU A 240 -18.96 -3.92 3.14
C GLU A 240 -18.73 -4.63 1.81
N ASN A 241 -18.51 -3.87 0.75
CA ASN A 241 -18.37 -4.43 -0.60
C ASN A 241 -16.98 -4.96 -0.91
N HIS A 242 -15.97 -4.63 -0.10
CA HIS A 242 -14.63 -5.18 -0.25
C HIS A 242 -14.49 -6.61 0.30
N ASN A 243 -15.54 -7.37 0.41
CA ASN A 243 -15.60 -8.74 0.96
C ASN A 243 -15.03 -8.90 2.40
N ILE A 244 -14.91 -7.81 3.11
CA ILE A 244 -14.24 -7.75 4.41
C ILE A 244 -15.24 -7.97 5.54
N PHE A 245 -16.47 -7.51 5.35
CA PHE A 245 -17.49 -7.53 6.38
C PHE A 245 -17.89 -8.95 6.76
N ASP A 246 -18.09 -9.83 5.78
CA ASP A 246 -18.37 -11.25 6.02
C ASP A 246 -17.23 -11.94 6.76
N LEU A 247 -16.01 -11.50 6.50
CA LEU A 247 -14.78 -12.01 7.09
C LEU A 247 -14.70 -11.65 8.57
N LEU A 248 -14.96 -10.40 8.92
CA LEU A 248 -14.87 -9.92 10.31
C LEU A 248 -16.06 -10.36 11.15
N ASN A 249 -17.25 -10.44 10.57
CA ASN A 249 -18.48 -10.91 11.24
C ASN A 249 -18.54 -12.42 11.46
N SER A 250 -17.76 -13.21 10.72
CA SER A 250 -17.69 -14.65 10.91
C SER A 250 -17.29 -14.97 12.36
N LYS A 251 -18.06 -15.76 13.09
CA LYS A 251 -17.71 -16.21 14.45
C LYS A 251 -16.58 -17.24 14.49
N ARG A 252 -16.21 -17.82 13.34
CA ARG A 252 -15.21 -18.89 13.24
C ARG A 252 -14.17 -18.56 12.18
N TYR A 253 -12.97 -19.08 12.35
CA TYR A 253 -12.04 -19.18 11.25
C TYR A 253 -12.54 -20.27 10.29
N THR A 254 -12.76 -19.89 9.04
CA THR A 254 -13.01 -20.83 7.95
C THR A 254 -11.87 -20.70 6.95
N ARG A 255 -11.68 -21.71 6.07
CA ARG A 255 -10.67 -21.61 5.02
C ARG A 255 -10.87 -20.41 4.11
N ASN A 256 -12.13 -20.04 3.84
CA ASN A 256 -12.44 -18.84 3.06
C ASN A 256 -11.99 -17.56 3.77
N VAL A 257 -12.27 -17.43 5.06
CA VAL A 257 -11.80 -16.31 5.89
C VAL A 257 -10.27 -16.22 5.89
N LEU A 258 -9.59 -17.35 6.10
CA LEU A 258 -8.13 -17.39 6.07
C LEU A 258 -7.57 -17.03 4.68
N THR A 259 -8.20 -17.51 3.61
CA THR A 259 -7.80 -17.18 2.23
C THR A 259 -7.88 -15.68 1.96
N GLN A 260 -8.94 -15.02 2.39
CA GLN A 260 -9.10 -13.58 2.21
C GLN A 260 -8.06 -12.78 3.01
N ILE A 261 -7.80 -13.16 4.27
CA ILE A 261 -6.76 -12.51 5.08
C ILE A 261 -5.38 -12.72 4.47
N VAL A 262 -5.07 -13.95 4.04
CA VAL A 262 -3.77 -14.26 3.39
C VAL A 262 -3.61 -13.52 2.07
N ASN A 263 -4.66 -13.41 1.25
CA ASN A 263 -4.61 -12.58 0.05
C ASN A 263 -4.32 -11.11 0.40
N ALA A 264 -4.98 -10.55 1.40
CA ALA A 264 -4.73 -9.19 1.84
C ALA A 264 -3.28 -8.99 2.32
N ILE A 265 -2.66 -10.01 2.96
CA ILE A 265 -1.24 -9.99 3.33
C ILE A 265 -0.36 -9.95 2.07
N LEU A 266 -0.61 -10.84 1.11
CA LEU A 266 0.18 -10.95 -0.12
C LEU A 266 0.03 -9.75 -1.04
N ASP A 267 -1.17 -9.16 -1.09
CA ASP A 267 -1.50 -7.99 -1.91
C ASP A 267 -1.13 -6.66 -1.24
N ASN A 268 -0.53 -6.72 -0.04
CA ASN A 268 -0.14 -5.53 0.73
C ASN A 268 -1.33 -4.62 1.13
N THR A 269 -2.52 -5.19 1.32
CA THR A 269 -3.75 -4.49 1.73
C THR A 269 -4.17 -4.80 3.17
N ILE A 270 -3.35 -5.55 3.89
CA ILE A 270 -3.65 -5.99 5.27
C ILE A 270 -3.89 -4.81 6.24
N ASP A 271 -3.28 -3.66 6.00
CA ASP A 271 -3.50 -2.46 6.80
C ASP A 271 -4.95 -2.00 6.79
N ASP A 272 -5.62 -2.16 5.65
CA ASP A 272 -7.04 -1.80 5.53
C ASP A 272 -7.89 -2.72 6.40
N LEU A 273 -7.58 -4.02 6.43
CA LEU A 273 -8.25 -5.01 7.30
C LEU A 273 -7.99 -4.74 8.79
N LEU A 274 -6.74 -4.47 9.16
CA LEU A 274 -6.37 -4.17 10.54
C LEU A 274 -7.01 -2.86 11.03
N SER A 275 -7.07 -1.85 10.17
CA SER A 275 -7.73 -0.58 10.47
C SER A 275 -9.21 -0.76 10.79
N LEU A 276 -9.89 -1.65 10.05
CA LEU A 276 -11.29 -2.01 10.30
C LEU A 276 -11.49 -2.75 11.62
N GLU A 277 -10.65 -3.74 11.86
CA GLU A 277 -10.74 -4.54 13.07
C GLU A 277 -10.57 -3.65 14.31
N ASN A 278 -9.64 -2.72 14.29
CA ASN A 278 -9.33 -1.83 15.40
C ASN A 278 -10.31 -0.65 15.52
N GLY A 279 -10.88 -0.19 14.42
CA GLY A 279 -11.84 0.93 14.40
C GLY A 279 -13.27 0.57 14.88
N ASN A 280 -13.58 -0.72 15.09
CA ASN A 280 -14.88 -1.16 15.51
C ASN A 280 -14.79 -2.08 16.73
N GLU A 281 -15.43 -1.68 17.85
CA GLU A 281 -15.41 -2.41 19.11
C GLU A 281 -15.84 -3.88 19.01
N CYS A 282 -16.76 -4.21 18.09
CA CYS A 282 -17.19 -5.60 17.88
C CYS A 282 -16.09 -6.43 17.23
N TYR A 283 -15.36 -5.87 16.28
CA TYR A 283 -14.29 -6.55 15.54
C TYR A 283 -12.99 -6.58 16.34
N LYS A 284 -12.67 -5.51 17.03
CA LYS A 284 -11.53 -5.42 17.95
C LYS A 284 -11.50 -6.57 18.95
N LYS A 285 -12.67 -6.91 19.53
CA LYS A 285 -12.79 -8.06 20.45
C LYS A 285 -12.53 -9.40 19.80
N ALA A 286 -12.79 -9.54 18.51
CA ALA A 286 -12.54 -10.78 17.77
C ALA A 286 -11.05 -10.96 17.42
N ASN A 287 -10.36 -9.86 17.15
CA ASN A 287 -8.93 -9.79 16.79
C ASN A 287 -8.47 -10.90 15.82
N LYS A 288 -9.31 -11.15 14.78
CA LYS A 288 -9.07 -12.27 13.86
C LYS A 288 -7.97 -11.99 12.87
N VAL A 289 -8.03 -10.80 12.26
CA VAL A 289 -7.07 -10.36 11.26
C VAL A 289 -5.70 -10.23 11.91
N GLY A 290 -5.62 -9.52 13.04
CA GLY A 290 -4.40 -9.36 13.81
C GLY A 290 -3.80 -10.70 14.24
N LYS A 291 -4.63 -11.65 14.67
CA LYS A 291 -4.14 -12.97 15.08
C LYS A 291 -3.56 -13.77 13.90
N VAL A 292 -4.25 -13.80 12.77
CA VAL A 292 -3.77 -14.49 11.56
C VAL A 292 -2.49 -13.84 11.04
N TYR A 293 -2.47 -12.50 11.04
CA TYR A 293 -1.31 -11.74 10.60
C TYR A 293 -0.09 -11.98 11.49
N ASN A 294 -0.26 -11.98 12.82
CA ASN A 294 0.82 -12.30 13.76
C ASN A 294 1.36 -13.72 13.55
N ILE A 295 0.50 -14.70 13.32
CA ILE A 295 0.94 -16.07 12.99
C ILE A 295 1.79 -16.08 11.71
N TYR A 296 1.35 -15.36 10.67
CA TYR A 296 2.13 -15.22 9.43
C TYR A 296 3.51 -14.60 9.69
N LEU A 297 3.56 -13.51 10.45
CA LEU A 297 4.81 -12.84 10.82
C LEU A 297 5.72 -13.74 11.65
N ASP A 298 5.18 -14.50 12.61
CA ASP A 298 5.95 -15.44 13.44
C ASP A 298 6.60 -16.53 12.57
N ILE A 299 5.87 -17.04 11.57
CA ILE A 299 6.43 -18.01 10.61
C ILE A 299 7.58 -17.38 9.82
N VAL A 300 7.37 -16.19 9.30
CA VAL A 300 8.37 -15.46 8.50
C VAL A 300 9.61 -15.16 9.33
N ASN A 301 9.44 -14.55 10.50
CA ASN A 301 10.54 -14.12 11.36
C ASN A 301 11.34 -15.32 11.87
N THR A 302 10.65 -16.38 12.33
CA THR A 302 11.31 -17.63 12.74
C THR A 302 12.11 -18.24 11.59
N GLY A 303 11.56 -18.25 10.39
CA GLY A 303 12.27 -18.74 9.20
C GLY A 303 13.53 -17.94 8.91
N LEU A 304 13.44 -16.61 8.92
CA LEU A 304 14.57 -15.70 8.67
C LEU A 304 15.65 -15.82 9.76
N GLU A 305 15.26 -15.88 11.03
CA GLU A 305 16.19 -16.10 12.15
C GLU A 305 16.94 -17.43 12.02
N LEU A 306 16.22 -18.51 11.75
CA LEU A 306 16.83 -19.82 11.54
C LEU A 306 17.77 -19.81 10.34
N TYR A 307 17.35 -19.21 9.22
CA TYR A 307 18.16 -19.12 8.01
C TYR A 307 19.45 -18.31 8.23
N SER A 308 19.40 -17.23 8.99
CA SER A 308 20.54 -16.40 9.32
C SER A 308 21.60 -17.15 10.14
N LYS A 309 21.20 -18.08 11.03
CA LYS A 309 22.12 -18.95 11.78
C LYS A 309 23.03 -19.81 10.88
N TYR A 310 22.59 -20.05 9.67
CA TYR A 310 23.35 -20.79 8.65
C TYR A 310 24.04 -19.86 7.63
N ASN A 311 24.30 -18.60 8.01
CA ASN A 311 24.92 -17.59 7.17
C ASN A 311 24.22 -17.44 5.80
N ASN A 312 22.89 -17.57 5.79
CA ASN A 312 22.05 -17.54 4.60
C ASN A 312 22.43 -18.61 3.54
N ASN A 313 22.99 -19.74 3.98
CA ASN A 313 23.36 -20.85 3.11
C ASN A 313 22.25 -21.90 3.09
N LYS A 314 21.62 -22.10 1.92
CA LYS A 314 20.51 -23.04 1.72
C LYS A 314 20.90 -24.52 1.98
N ASP A 315 22.10 -24.90 1.61
CA ASP A 315 22.55 -26.29 1.73
C ASP A 315 22.73 -26.68 3.21
N PHE A 316 23.25 -25.75 4.01
CA PHE A 316 23.34 -25.98 5.47
C PHE A 316 21.97 -25.89 6.13
N PHE A 317 21.13 -24.94 5.72
CA PHE A 317 19.78 -24.80 6.26
C PHE A 317 18.88 -26.01 5.96
N ALA A 318 19.11 -26.71 4.84
CA ALA A 318 18.32 -27.88 4.44
C ALA A 318 18.32 -29.01 5.50
N ASN A 319 19.31 -29.02 6.40
CA ASN A 319 19.38 -29.98 7.49
C ASN A 319 18.58 -29.60 8.74
N GLU A 320 18.02 -28.36 8.78
CA GLU A 320 17.20 -27.89 9.90
C GLU A 320 15.83 -28.56 9.90
N LYS A 321 15.30 -28.83 11.10
CA LYS A 321 13.95 -29.34 11.25
C LYS A 321 12.95 -28.34 10.65
N ASN A 322 12.08 -28.83 9.78
CA ASN A 322 11.10 -28.02 9.06
C ASN A 322 11.72 -27.04 8.02
N ALA A 323 12.96 -27.24 7.58
CA ALA A 323 13.62 -26.38 6.59
C ALA A 323 12.75 -26.11 5.36
N ASN A 324 12.13 -27.16 4.79
CA ASN A 324 11.24 -27.02 3.62
C ASN A 324 9.97 -26.18 3.89
N PHE A 325 9.52 -26.16 5.14
CA PHE A 325 8.40 -25.31 5.57
C PHE A 325 8.81 -23.84 5.53
N TYR A 326 9.90 -23.47 6.18
CA TYR A 326 10.37 -22.09 6.25
C TYR A 326 10.93 -21.58 4.92
N MET A 327 11.60 -22.44 4.14
CA MET A 327 12.20 -22.04 2.86
C MET A 327 11.19 -21.46 1.87
N ARG A 328 9.94 -21.88 1.92
CA ARG A 328 8.88 -21.30 1.06
C ARG A 328 8.67 -19.81 1.32
N TYR A 329 8.67 -19.43 2.60
CA TYR A 329 8.49 -18.03 3.01
C TYR A 329 9.77 -17.21 2.77
N ILE A 330 10.92 -17.79 3.05
CA ILE A 330 12.24 -17.19 2.79
C ILE A 330 12.41 -16.92 1.29
N ASP A 331 12.12 -17.91 0.45
CA ASP A 331 12.22 -17.76 -1.01
C ASP A 331 11.23 -16.73 -1.56
N TYR A 332 10.03 -16.61 -0.98
CA TYR A 332 9.08 -15.57 -1.32
C TYR A 332 9.62 -14.18 -0.97
N ILE A 333 10.14 -14.01 0.23
CA ILE A 333 10.56 -12.69 0.75
C ILE A 333 11.90 -12.26 0.17
N LEU A 334 12.91 -13.14 0.18
CA LEU A 334 14.28 -12.77 -0.21
C LEU A 334 14.54 -12.94 -1.70
N ASN A 335 13.88 -13.90 -2.35
CA ASN A 335 14.18 -14.28 -3.73
C ASN A 335 13.04 -13.95 -4.71
N GLY A 336 11.95 -13.32 -4.25
CA GLY A 336 10.81 -12.94 -5.07
C GLY A 336 10.08 -14.12 -5.74
N LYS A 337 10.24 -15.35 -5.22
CA LYS A 337 9.55 -16.51 -5.76
C LYS A 337 8.08 -16.47 -5.38
N THR A 338 7.23 -16.99 -6.25
CA THR A 338 5.80 -17.09 -5.97
C THR A 338 5.53 -18.09 -4.87
N ILE A 339 4.71 -17.73 -3.88
CA ILE A 339 4.15 -18.63 -2.89
C ILE A 339 2.64 -18.76 -3.15
N LEU A 340 2.12 -20.00 -3.13
CA LEU A 340 0.70 -20.21 -3.34
C LEU A 340 -0.09 -19.86 -2.07
N THR A 341 -1.09 -18.98 -2.19
CA THR A 341 -2.03 -18.62 -1.11
C THR A 341 -2.54 -19.86 -0.35
N SER A 342 -2.93 -20.90 -1.08
CA SER A 342 -3.46 -22.14 -0.48
C SER A 342 -2.47 -22.84 0.47
N LYS A 343 -1.18 -22.72 0.24
CA LYS A 343 -0.16 -23.28 1.15
C LYS A 343 -0.07 -22.49 2.44
N ILE A 344 -0.04 -21.16 2.36
CA ILE A 344 -0.04 -20.28 3.55
C ILE A 344 -1.31 -20.52 4.36
N VAL A 345 -2.47 -20.58 3.68
CA VAL A 345 -3.77 -20.86 4.33
C VAL A 345 -3.73 -22.20 5.08
N ASN A 346 -3.20 -23.25 4.46
CA ASN A 346 -3.09 -24.57 5.10
C ASN A 346 -2.16 -24.51 6.32
N ASP A 347 -1.03 -23.82 6.23
CA ASP A 347 -0.07 -23.70 7.33
C ASP A 347 -0.73 -22.98 8.53
N ILE A 348 -1.40 -21.86 8.30
CA ILE A 348 -2.12 -21.10 9.33
C ILE A 348 -3.32 -21.87 9.86
N ALA A 349 -4.09 -22.56 9.00
CA ALA A 349 -5.23 -23.38 9.40
C ALA A 349 -4.81 -24.48 10.36
N ASN A 350 -3.67 -25.16 10.08
CA ASN A 350 -3.10 -26.18 10.95
C ASN A 350 -2.73 -25.63 12.33
N ILE A 351 -2.12 -24.42 12.39
CA ILE A 351 -1.76 -23.76 13.65
C ILE A 351 -3.01 -23.37 14.44
N LEU A 352 -4.07 -22.93 13.76
CA LEU A 352 -5.35 -22.52 14.37
C LEU A 352 -6.31 -23.69 14.62
N ASN A 353 -5.95 -24.93 14.25
CA ASN A 353 -6.80 -26.13 14.27
C ASN A 353 -8.14 -25.91 13.52
N VAL A 354 -8.07 -25.35 12.31
CA VAL A 354 -9.20 -25.09 11.42
C VAL A 354 -9.30 -26.22 10.39
N GLU A 355 -10.45 -26.88 10.34
CA GLU A 355 -10.75 -27.94 9.35
C GLU A 355 -11.03 -27.39 7.92
#